data_36ff3e66ab769f0536d8eb4e220a565e
#
_entry.id   36ff3e66ab769f0536d8eb4e220a565e
#
_cell.length_a   1.000
_cell.length_b   1.000
_cell.length_c   1.000
_cell.angle_alpha   90.00
_cell.angle_beta   90.00
_cell.angle_gamma   90.00
#
_symmetry.space_group_name_H-M   'P 1'
#
loop_
_entity.id
_entity.type
_entity.pdbx_description
1 polymer ?
#
loop_
_entity_poly.entity_id
_entity_poly.type
_entity_poly.pdbx_seq_one_letter_code
_entity_poly.pdbx_strand_id
1 'polypeptide(L)'
;LHYPLRRQRQMCIRDRDNAEMVKLRDQAREMHENAIAKFFEQGGQVAVYDANNSNKECRNMIRDRFSAMGVQIMFIECVCDDEEMIERNIRSMHSFNPDYEGWSLRDIKASFRKRIEQHEKVYEPITNNALPHVQLLNFGQRIVVNNVQGYLQNRIVFFLMNIHNQERTIYFARTGESLVEHIYKADAGLSSLGYQYANRLCDFIRTLRSKDRRSRIDDSTTPSQQHTLSFITSSGSTELKNTFDAGGDETRELQVWCSTRKRSQNTADVFRQHHIRVLEMAQLCELKPGVVDGMSEEEILARFPHYREEQANDPYSFRFPRAESYHDLAIRLEPVILELERARKDVLIIGQPSVLRCLIAYLQGNKPQEIPFIQVREGDLVEIRPQAFGLATRLFSFWDPEKERKERDIRFAVRAAMVVSQKDEQDK
;
A
#
# COMPACT_ATOMS: atom_id res chain seq x y z
N LEU A 1 0.63 9.66 22.16
CA LEU A 1 -0.18 10.87 21.88
C LEU A 1 -1.51 10.59 21.15
N HIS A 2 -1.81 9.36 20.71
CA HIS A 2 -3.04 9.06 19.96
C HIS A 2 -4.28 8.76 20.82
N TYR A 3 -4.14 8.39 22.07
CA TYR A 3 -5.28 7.92 22.89
C TYR A 3 -6.23 9.04 23.40
N PRO A 4 -5.77 10.24 23.80
CA PRO A 4 -6.66 11.32 24.22
C PRO A 4 -7.47 11.94 23.07
N LEU A 5 -6.93 11.96 21.84
CA LEU A 5 -7.57 12.57 20.68
C LEU A 5 -8.80 11.79 20.14
N ARG A 6 -8.88 10.48 20.38
CA ARG A 6 -10.04 9.66 20.00
C ARG A 6 -11.30 10.03 20.78
N ARG A 7 -11.21 10.19 22.10
CA ARG A 7 -12.33 10.65 22.94
C ARG A 7 -12.78 12.07 22.58
N GLN A 8 -11.86 12.96 22.22
CA GLN A 8 -12.17 14.30 21.79
C GLN A 8 -12.95 14.34 20.47
N ARG A 9 -12.66 13.47 19.50
CA ARG A 9 -13.45 13.41 18.24
C ARG A 9 -14.92 13.04 18.50
N GLN A 10 -15.21 12.12 19.40
CA GLN A 10 -16.58 11.77 19.78
C GLN A 10 -17.29 12.90 20.56
N MET A 11 -16.58 13.59 21.45
CA MET A 11 -17.12 14.69 22.24
C MET A 11 -17.40 15.94 21.39
N CYS A 12 -16.61 16.24 20.36
CA CYS A 12 -16.80 17.42 19.49
C CYS A 12 -18.12 17.48 18.74
N ILE A 13 -18.85 16.37 18.64
CA ILE A 13 -20.08 16.28 17.81
C ILE A 13 -21.34 16.54 18.64
N ARG A 14 -21.35 16.20 19.93
CA ARG A 14 -22.54 16.27 20.75
C ARG A 14 -22.85 17.64 21.33
N ASP A 15 -21.83 18.50 21.53
CA ASP A 15 -21.97 19.69 22.36
C ASP A 15 -21.37 20.95 21.70
N ARG A 16 -21.84 21.30 20.49
CA ARG A 16 -21.40 22.52 19.82
C ARG A 16 -21.80 23.80 20.58
N ASP A 17 -22.88 23.72 21.36
CA ASP A 17 -23.46 24.81 22.10
C ASP A 17 -22.95 24.90 23.56
N ASN A 18 -22.09 23.98 23.97
CA ASN A 18 -21.48 24.00 25.29
C ASN A 18 -20.21 24.86 25.28
N ALA A 19 -20.23 25.96 26.04
CA ALA A 19 -19.13 26.92 26.15
C ALA A 19 -17.81 26.30 26.63
N GLU A 20 -17.86 25.25 27.44
CA GLU A 20 -16.69 24.51 27.90
C GLU A 20 -16.05 23.70 26.76
N MET A 21 -16.86 23.07 25.91
CA MET A 21 -16.39 22.33 24.75
C MET A 21 -15.82 23.25 23.65
N VAL A 22 -16.32 24.48 23.53
CA VAL A 22 -15.73 25.50 22.63
C VAL A 22 -14.32 25.85 23.11
N LYS A 23 -14.13 26.13 24.41
CA LYS A 23 -12.81 26.42 24.98
C LYS A 23 -11.82 25.26 24.80
N LEU A 24 -12.26 24.01 25.03
CA LEU A 24 -11.40 22.84 24.81
C LEU A 24 -10.97 22.69 23.34
N ARG A 25 -11.84 22.98 22.39
CA ARG A 25 -11.49 22.96 20.96
C ARG A 25 -10.48 24.05 20.60
N ASP A 26 -10.65 25.25 21.14
CA ASP A 26 -9.73 26.36 20.90
C ASP A 26 -8.35 26.06 21.53
N GLN A 27 -8.31 25.50 22.72
CA GLN A 27 -7.07 25.05 23.34
C GLN A 27 -6.40 23.94 22.54
N ALA A 28 -7.16 22.95 22.06
CA ALA A 28 -6.62 21.87 21.23
C ALA A 28 -6.07 22.41 19.90
N ARG A 29 -6.76 23.36 19.26
CA ARG A 29 -6.28 24.04 18.07
C ARG A 29 -4.97 24.76 18.33
N GLU A 30 -4.91 25.58 19.37
CA GLU A 30 -3.70 26.30 19.76
C GLU A 30 -2.52 25.37 20.07
N MET A 31 -2.76 24.26 20.76
CA MET A 31 -1.72 23.24 21.02
C MET A 31 -1.19 22.62 19.72
N HIS A 32 -2.05 22.30 18.76
CA HIS A 32 -1.63 21.75 17.46
C HIS A 32 -0.84 22.76 16.65
N GLU A 33 -1.32 24.00 16.58
CA GLU A 33 -0.60 25.07 15.88
C GLU A 33 0.76 25.38 16.51
N ASN A 34 0.85 25.38 17.85
CA ASN A 34 2.12 25.52 18.55
C ASN A 34 3.08 24.36 18.29
N ALA A 35 2.55 23.13 18.20
CA ALA A 35 3.35 21.95 17.86
C ALA A 35 3.92 22.04 16.43
N ILE A 36 3.11 22.52 15.46
CA ILE A 36 3.55 22.75 14.06
C ILE A 36 4.61 23.86 14.04
N ALA A 37 4.40 24.98 14.73
CA ALA A 37 5.35 26.06 14.79
C ALA A 37 6.71 25.58 15.33
N LYS A 38 6.70 24.85 16.44
CA LYS A 38 7.90 24.23 17.02
C LYS A 38 8.60 23.25 16.06
N PHE A 39 7.81 22.48 15.31
CA PHE A 39 8.38 21.58 14.29
C PHE A 39 9.17 22.33 13.23
N PHE A 40 8.66 23.46 12.71
CA PHE A 40 9.38 24.29 11.76
C PHE A 40 10.61 24.99 12.38
N GLU A 41 10.52 25.47 13.61
CA GLU A 41 11.67 26.03 14.36
C GLU A 41 12.80 25.00 14.54
N GLN A 42 12.46 23.73 14.63
CA GLN A 42 13.42 22.62 14.74
C GLN A 42 13.96 22.13 13.38
N GLY A 43 13.67 22.84 12.29
CA GLY A 43 14.13 22.51 10.94
C GLY A 43 13.21 21.54 10.18
N GLY A 44 12.01 21.32 10.64
CA GLY A 44 10.99 20.56 9.91
C GLY A 44 10.64 21.25 8.59
N GLN A 45 10.42 20.47 7.53
CA GLN A 45 10.23 21.02 6.18
C GLN A 45 8.77 21.00 5.72
N VAL A 46 7.98 20.02 6.13
CA VAL A 46 6.58 19.85 5.68
C VAL A 46 5.72 19.42 6.85
N ALA A 47 4.59 20.10 7.03
CA ALA A 47 3.58 19.70 8.00
C ALA A 47 2.20 19.62 7.32
N VAL A 48 1.40 18.62 7.70
CA VAL A 48 0.01 18.48 7.27
C VAL A 48 -0.89 18.79 8.45
N TYR A 49 -1.71 19.83 8.30
CA TYR A 49 -2.69 20.24 9.30
C TYR A 49 -4.08 19.73 8.92
N ASP A 50 -4.42 18.54 9.38
CA ASP A 50 -5.72 17.90 9.17
C ASP A 50 -6.76 18.43 10.19
N ALA A 51 -7.56 19.39 9.75
CA ALA A 51 -8.63 19.98 10.54
C ALA A 51 -9.77 20.48 9.62
N ASN A 52 -10.95 20.73 10.21
CA ASN A 52 -12.11 21.15 9.40
C ASN A 52 -11.94 22.52 8.74
N ASN A 53 -11.21 23.46 9.35
CA ASN A 53 -10.93 24.81 8.81
C ASN A 53 -12.12 25.42 8.06
N SER A 54 -13.32 25.29 8.63
CA SER A 54 -14.60 25.37 7.91
C SER A 54 -14.96 26.77 7.42
N ASN A 55 -14.49 27.84 8.06
CA ASN A 55 -14.82 29.21 7.69
C ASN A 55 -13.58 29.99 7.24
N LYS A 56 -13.83 31.11 6.58
CA LYS A 56 -12.80 32.00 6.04
C LYS A 56 -11.90 32.57 7.14
N GLU A 57 -12.47 32.88 8.29
CA GLU A 57 -11.75 33.47 9.42
C GLU A 57 -10.67 32.49 9.96
N CYS A 58 -11.03 31.24 10.21
CA CYS A 58 -10.06 30.21 10.62
C CYS A 58 -8.94 30.03 9.59
N ARG A 59 -9.26 29.99 8.31
CA ARG A 59 -8.25 29.84 7.25
C ARG A 59 -7.32 31.06 7.17
N ASN A 60 -7.85 32.27 7.36
CA ASN A 60 -7.03 33.47 7.39
C ASN A 60 -6.10 33.50 8.61
N MET A 61 -6.58 33.13 9.80
CA MET A 61 -5.73 33.05 11.00
C MET A 61 -4.55 32.08 10.81
N ILE A 62 -4.80 30.89 10.24
CA ILE A 62 -3.76 29.91 9.93
C ILE A 62 -2.76 30.51 8.92
N ARG A 63 -3.26 31.09 7.84
CA ARG A 63 -2.42 31.73 6.83
C ARG A 63 -1.53 32.82 7.46
N ASP A 64 -2.11 33.73 8.20
CA ASP A 64 -1.41 34.89 8.74
C ASP A 64 -0.34 34.45 9.76
N ARG A 65 -0.66 33.49 10.59
CA ARG A 65 0.26 32.92 11.58
C ARG A 65 1.50 32.28 10.93
N PHE A 66 1.30 31.36 10.02
CA PHE A 66 2.42 30.59 9.44
C PHE A 66 3.16 31.36 8.32
N SER A 67 2.46 32.27 7.60
CA SER A 67 3.12 33.15 6.65
C SER A 67 4.10 34.11 7.34
N ALA A 68 3.79 34.56 8.56
CA ALA A 68 4.70 35.37 9.38
C ALA A 68 6.00 34.61 9.74
N MET A 69 5.97 33.27 9.75
CA MET A 69 7.15 32.41 9.95
C MET A 69 7.87 32.07 8.63
N GLY A 70 7.46 32.63 7.49
CA GLY A 70 8.02 32.31 6.18
C GLY A 70 7.59 30.95 5.60
N VAL A 71 6.55 30.32 6.19
CA VAL A 71 6.05 29.03 5.72
C VAL A 71 5.06 29.23 4.57
N GLN A 72 5.24 28.50 3.49
CA GLN A 72 4.30 28.48 2.37
C GLN A 72 3.10 27.58 2.71
N ILE A 73 1.90 28.08 2.51
CA ILE A 73 0.65 27.38 2.83
C ILE A 73 -0.10 27.06 1.55
N MET A 74 -0.65 25.86 1.49
CA MET A 74 -1.59 25.43 0.46
C MET A 74 -2.76 24.74 1.15
N PHE A 75 -3.99 25.14 0.82
CA PHE A 75 -5.20 24.49 1.29
C PHE A 75 -5.62 23.37 0.34
N ILE A 76 -6.07 22.25 0.91
CA ILE A 76 -6.70 21.16 0.16
C ILE A 76 -8.14 21.07 0.66
N GLU A 77 -9.08 21.39 -0.21
CA GLU A 77 -10.51 21.37 0.07
C GLU A 77 -11.12 20.11 -0.55
N CYS A 78 -11.65 19.21 0.29
CA CYS A 78 -12.30 17.98 -0.16
C CYS A 78 -13.82 18.14 -0.07
N VAL A 79 -14.49 18.12 -1.21
CA VAL A 79 -15.94 18.23 -1.32
C VAL A 79 -16.51 16.95 -1.92
N CYS A 80 -17.53 16.38 -1.29
CA CYS A 80 -18.24 15.22 -1.79
C CYS A 80 -19.75 15.47 -1.71
N ASP A 81 -20.40 15.53 -2.87
CA ASP A 81 -21.84 15.69 -3.06
C ASP A 81 -22.52 14.44 -3.65
N ASP A 82 -21.76 13.39 -3.93
CA ASP A 82 -22.22 12.11 -4.43
C ASP A 82 -22.76 11.24 -3.28
N GLU A 83 -24.08 11.11 -3.18
CA GLU A 83 -24.76 10.33 -2.13
C GLU A 83 -24.39 8.85 -2.14
N GLU A 84 -24.17 8.23 -3.31
CA GLU A 84 -23.76 6.81 -3.37
C GLU A 84 -22.36 6.63 -2.79
N MET A 85 -21.49 7.58 -3.05
CA MET A 85 -20.13 7.60 -2.53
C MET A 85 -20.12 7.83 -1.02
N ILE A 86 -20.94 8.75 -0.52
CA ILE A 86 -21.12 9.00 0.93
C ILE A 86 -21.64 7.74 1.61
N GLU A 87 -22.67 7.09 1.07
CA GLU A 87 -23.23 5.85 1.60
C GLU A 87 -22.19 4.71 1.63
N ARG A 88 -21.39 4.55 0.60
CA ARG A 88 -20.30 3.57 0.51
C ARG A 88 -19.23 3.81 1.57
N ASN A 89 -18.85 5.07 1.75
CA ASN A 89 -17.88 5.46 2.78
C ASN A 89 -18.40 5.20 4.20
N ILE A 90 -19.69 5.47 4.46
CA ILE A 90 -20.31 5.17 5.76
C ILE A 90 -20.30 3.66 6.05
N ARG A 91 -20.59 2.82 5.07
CA ARG A 91 -20.50 1.36 5.22
C ARG A 91 -19.08 0.90 5.53
N SER A 92 -18.10 1.45 4.83
CA SER A 92 -16.69 1.18 5.08
C SER A 92 -16.25 1.61 6.50
N MET A 93 -16.78 2.72 7.04
CA MET A 93 -16.48 3.16 8.41
C MET A 93 -16.92 2.16 9.47
N HIS A 94 -18.04 1.46 9.29
CA HIS A 94 -18.50 0.44 10.23
C HIS A 94 -17.47 -0.65 10.47
N SER A 95 -16.74 -1.05 9.41
CA SER A 95 -15.77 -2.15 9.47
C SER A 95 -14.39 -1.74 9.99
N PHE A 96 -14.03 -0.45 9.91
CA PHE A 96 -12.63 -0.01 10.13
C PHE A 96 -12.44 1.05 11.21
N ASN A 97 -13.52 1.68 11.68
CA ASN A 97 -13.38 2.73 12.68
C ASN A 97 -13.74 2.19 14.08
N PRO A 98 -12.75 2.10 15.00
CA PRO A 98 -12.99 1.63 16.38
C PRO A 98 -14.01 2.48 17.14
N ASP A 99 -14.27 3.72 16.70
CA ASP A 99 -15.22 4.64 17.35
C ASP A 99 -16.67 4.17 17.17
N TYR A 100 -16.92 3.29 16.20
CA TYR A 100 -18.24 2.72 15.89
C TYR A 100 -18.36 1.23 16.24
N GLU A 101 -17.39 0.69 16.98
CA GLU A 101 -17.44 -0.69 17.43
C GLU A 101 -18.72 -0.96 18.26
N GLY A 102 -19.50 -1.96 17.84
CA GLY A 102 -20.78 -2.29 18.47
C GLY A 102 -21.98 -1.44 18.06
N TRP A 103 -21.81 -0.46 17.18
CA TRP A 103 -22.91 0.34 16.66
C TRP A 103 -23.64 -0.36 15.51
N SER A 104 -24.97 -0.18 15.39
CA SER A 104 -25.68 -0.60 14.20
C SER A 104 -25.36 0.30 13.00
N LEU A 105 -25.37 -0.25 11.78
CA LEU A 105 -25.18 0.52 10.55
C LEU A 105 -26.16 1.69 10.44
N ARG A 106 -27.39 1.50 10.96
CA ARG A 106 -28.44 2.54 11.01
C ARG A 106 -28.02 3.72 11.88
N ASP A 107 -27.47 3.44 13.07
CA ASP A 107 -27.06 4.46 14.02
C ASP A 107 -25.82 5.23 13.51
N ILE A 108 -24.90 4.52 12.85
CA ILE A 108 -23.74 5.13 12.19
C ILE A 108 -24.20 6.09 11.09
N LYS A 109 -25.11 5.66 10.21
CA LYS A 109 -25.68 6.49 9.15
C LYS A 109 -26.33 7.74 9.73
N ALA A 110 -27.16 7.58 10.74
CA ALA A 110 -27.83 8.70 11.40
C ALA A 110 -26.84 9.68 12.03
N SER A 111 -25.82 9.16 12.74
CA SER A 111 -24.77 9.96 13.35
C SER A 111 -23.96 10.73 12.29
N PHE A 112 -23.61 10.07 11.19
CA PHE A 112 -22.82 10.67 10.12
C PHE A 112 -23.58 11.77 9.40
N ARG A 113 -24.84 11.55 9.03
CA ARG A 113 -25.71 12.55 8.41
C ARG A 113 -25.90 13.77 9.30
N LYS A 114 -26.14 13.57 10.60
CA LYS A 114 -26.22 14.69 11.56
C LYS A 114 -24.93 15.51 11.61
N ARG A 115 -23.77 14.85 11.45
CA ARG A 115 -22.47 15.55 11.38
C ARG A 115 -22.36 16.39 10.11
N ILE A 116 -22.72 15.86 8.96
CA ILE A 116 -22.74 16.60 7.68
C ILE A 116 -23.60 17.84 7.83
N GLU A 117 -24.85 17.71 8.25
CA GLU A 117 -25.78 18.83 8.44
C GLU A 117 -25.24 19.93 9.38
N GLN A 118 -24.53 19.52 10.44
CA GLN A 118 -23.93 20.48 11.37
C GLN A 118 -22.71 21.19 10.77
N HIS A 119 -21.93 20.50 9.92
CA HIS A 119 -20.79 21.10 9.26
C HIS A 119 -21.20 22.03 8.13
N GLU A 120 -22.22 21.70 7.36
CA GLU A 120 -22.77 22.53 6.27
C GLU A 120 -23.22 23.91 6.77
N LYS A 121 -23.76 24.00 7.99
CA LYS A 121 -24.21 25.28 8.57
C LYS A 121 -23.10 26.31 8.80
N VAL A 122 -21.86 25.89 8.90
CA VAL A 122 -20.71 26.76 9.22
C VAL A 122 -19.61 26.69 8.18
N TYR A 123 -19.81 25.86 7.18
CA TYR A 123 -18.84 25.68 6.11
C TYR A 123 -18.97 26.82 5.09
N GLU A 124 -17.84 27.45 4.80
CA GLU A 124 -17.69 28.46 3.76
C GLU A 124 -16.69 27.92 2.72
N PRO A 125 -17.09 27.71 1.45
CA PRO A 125 -16.19 27.23 0.41
C PRO A 125 -15.05 28.23 0.14
N ILE A 126 -13.93 27.73 -0.35
CA ILE A 126 -12.79 28.57 -0.71
C ILE A 126 -13.10 29.27 -2.04
N THR A 127 -13.49 30.53 -1.99
CA THR A 127 -13.79 31.37 -3.17
C THR A 127 -12.70 32.42 -3.45
N ASN A 128 -11.72 32.55 -2.53
CA ASN A 128 -10.66 33.54 -2.65
C ASN A 128 -9.55 33.05 -3.58
N ASN A 129 -9.48 33.60 -4.78
CA ASN A 129 -8.46 33.27 -5.77
C ASN A 129 -7.02 33.68 -5.36
N ALA A 130 -6.86 34.47 -4.32
CA ALA A 130 -5.54 34.83 -3.82
C ALA A 130 -4.91 33.72 -2.93
N LEU A 131 -5.71 32.80 -2.39
CA LEU A 131 -5.21 31.71 -1.57
C LEU A 131 -4.76 30.53 -2.46
N PRO A 132 -3.52 30.03 -2.27
CA PRO A 132 -3.12 28.78 -2.91
C PRO A 132 -3.99 27.64 -2.41
N HIS A 133 -4.76 27.01 -3.30
CA HIS A 133 -5.62 25.90 -2.91
C HIS A 133 -5.87 24.89 -4.04
N VAL A 134 -6.21 23.70 -3.64
CA VAL A 134 -6.68 22.61 -4.50
C VAL A 134 -8.03 22.17 -4.00
N GLN A 135 -9.04 22.17 -4.87
CA GLN A 135 -10.36 21.60 -4.57
C GLN A 135 -10.45 20.20 -5.21
N LEU A 136 -10.75 19.21 -4.40
CA LEU A 136 -11.02 17.83 -4.82
C LEU A 136 -12.53 17.60 -4.72
N LEU A 137 -13.20 17.51 -5.87
CA LEU A 137 -14.63 17.24 -5.95
C LEU A 137 -14.85 15.76 -6.22
N ASN A 138 -15.67 15.12 -5.38
CA ASN A 138 -16.02 13.70 -5.48
C ASN A 138 -14.78 12.80 -5.66
N PHE A 139 -13.80 12.94 -4.74
CA PHE A 139 -12.55 12.18 -4.73
C PHE A 139 -11.79 12.17 -6.05
N GLY A 140 -11.68 13.34 -6.68
CA GLY A 140 -10.86 13.50 -7.88
C GLY A 140 -11.60 13.31 -9.21
N GLN A 141 -12.94 13.21 -9.22
CA GLN A 141 -13.72 13.35 -10.46
C GLN A 141 -13.47 14.70 -11.12
N ARG A 142 -13.33 15.74 -10.28
CA ARG A 142 -12.95 17.07 -10.73
C ARG A 142 -11.95 17.68 -9.74
N ILE A 143 -10.89 18.24 -10.27
CA ILE A 143 -9.85 18.93 -9.49
C ILE A 143 -9.75 20.36 -9.99
N VAL A 144 -9.82 21.31 -9.05
CA VAL A 144 -9.60 22.73 -9.33
C VAL A 144 -8.33 23.14 -8.61
N VAL A 145 -7.38 23.71 -9.34
CA VAL A 145 -6.09 24.17 -8.82
C VAL A 145 -6.01 25.67 -8.97
N ASN A 146 -5.74 26.36 -7.88
CA ASN A 146 -5.66 27.80 -7.87
C ASN A 146 -4.39 28.31 -7.19
N ASN A 147 -3.65 29.17 -7.87
CA ASN A 147 -2.46 29.89 -7.39
C ASN A 147 -1.42 29.00 -6.70
N VAL A 148 -1.28 27.75 -7.15
CA VAL A 148 -0.28 26.80 -6.62
C VAL A 148 1.07 27.09 -7.28
N GLN A 149 2.11 27.35 -6.47
CA GLN A 149 3.45 27.68 -6.91
C GLN A 149 4.48 26.89 -6.11
N GLY A 150 5.62 26.59 -6.74
CA GLY A 150 6.70 25.86 -6.11
C GLY A 150 6.71 24.37 -6.45
N TYR A 151 7.90 23.77 -6.34
CA TYR A 151 8.14 22.38 -6.74
C TYR A 151 7.31 21.37 -5.94
N LEU A 152 7.36 21.46 -4.61
CA LEU A 152 6.67 20.51 -3.73
C LEU A 152 5.16 20.59 -3.87
N GLN A 153 4.60 21.80 -3.92
CA GLN A 153 3.17 22.02 -4.09
C GLN A 153 2.67 21.45 -5.42
N ASN A 154 3.40 21.67 -6.51
CA ASN A 154 3.06 21.07 -7.81
C ASN A 154 3.14 19.55 -7.80
N ARG A 155 4.10 18.96 -7.07
CA ARG A 155 4.17 17.52 -6.91
C ARG A 155 2.99 16.96 -6.11
N ILE A 156 2.54 17.65 -5.08
CA ILE A 156 1.33 17.29 -4.33
C ILE A 156 0.11 17.35 -5.25
N VAL A 157 -0.05 18.40 -6.04
CA VAL A 157 -1.15 18.51 -7.03
C VAL A 157 -1.11 17.35 -8.01
N PHE A 158 0.07 17.04 -8.57
CA PHE A 158 0.24 15.93 -9.49
C PHE A 158 -0.14 14.59 -8.85
N PHE A 159 0.26 14.36 -7.60
CA PHE A 159 -0.14 13.17 -6.85
C PHE A 159 -1.66 13.12 -6.64
N LEU A 160 -2.29 14.21 -6.20
CA LEU A 160 -3.73 14.30 -5.99
C LEU A 160 -4.53 14.06 -7.28
N MET A 161 -4.01 14.49 -8.44
CA MET A 161 -4.63 14.21 -9.75
C MET A 161 -4.62 12.74 -10.14
N ASN A 162 -3.77 11.94 -9.53
CA ASN A 162 -3.64 10.50 -9.83
C ASN A 162 -4.37 9.61 -8.82
N ILE A 163 -4.77 10.14 -7.67
CA ILE A 163 -5.55 9.39 -6.68
C ILE A 163 -7.01 9.29 -7.12
N HIS A 164 -7.59 8.10 -6.99
CA HIS A 164 -9.02 7.90 -7.14
C HIS A 164 -9.54 6.94 -6.05
N ASN A 165 -10.81 7.11 -5.68
CA ASN A 165 -11.48 6.27 -4.69
C ASN A 165 -12.24 5.09 -5.35
N GLN A 166 -11.64 4.45 -6.35
CA GLN A 166 -12.22 3.24 -6.92
C GLN A 166 -11.64 2.03 -6.17
N GLU A 167 -12.52 1.12 -5.78
CA GLU A 167 -12.11 -0.13 -5.17
C GLU A 167 -11.27 -0.94 -6.15
N ARG A 168 -10.12 -1.36 -5.73
CA ARG A 168 -9.22 -2.26 -6.46
C ARG A 168 -8.53 -3.21 -5.50
N THR A 169 -8.09 -4.34 -6.02
CA THR A 169 -7.28 -5.28 -5.27
C THR A 169 -5.87 -5.29 -5.83
N ILE A 170 -4.90 -5.14 -4.94
CA ILE A 170 -3.48 -5.18 -5.29
C ILE A 170 -2.91 -6.47 -4.70
N TYR A 171 -2.31 -7.28 -5.55
CA TYR A 171 -1.65 -8.53 -5.18
C TYR A 171 -0.15 -8.40 -5.34
N PHE A 172 0.59 -9.00 -4.41
CA PHE A 172 2.05 -9.08 -4.46
C PHE A 172 2.48 -10.52 -4.35
N ALA A 173 3.33 -10.96 -5.28
CA ALA A 173 3.93 -12.28 -5.31
C ALA A 173 5.39 -12.18 -5.72
N ARG A 174 6.22 -13.10 -5.22
CA ARG A 174 7.61 -13.20 -5.68
C ARG A 174 7.68 -13.80 -7.08
N THR A 175 8.81 -13.59 -7.75
CA THR A 175 9.17 -14.33 -8.96
C THR A 175 9.46 -15.79 -8.60
N GLY A 176 9.24 -16.71 -9.53
CA GLY A 176 9.64 -18.10 -9.38
C GLY A 176 11.17 -18.26 -9.28
N GLU A 177 11.59 -19.43 -8.81
CA GLU A 177 13.00 -19.83 -8.69
C GLU A 177 13.72 -19.79 -10.04
N SER A 178 14.93 -19.22 -10.07
CA SER A 178 15.75 -19.15 -11.30
C SER A 178 16.67 -20.37 -11.47
N LEU A 179 17.11 -20.59 -12.70
CA LEU A 179 18.03 -21.70 -13.06
C LEU A 179 19.38 -21.64 -12.34
N VAL A 180 19.79 -20.49 -11.81
CA VAL A 180 21.10 -20.25 -11.23
C VAL A 180 20.94 -19.58 -9.87
N GLU A 181 20.97 -20.39 -8.80
CA GLU A 181 20.86 -19.90 -7.43
C GLU A 181 22.18 -19.34 -6.86
N HIS A 182 23.35 -19.71 -7.44
CA HIS A 182 24.65 -19.43 -6.85
C HIS A 182 25.62 -18.61 -7.70
N ILE A 183 25.25 -18.26 -8.92
CA ILE A 183 26.06 -17.38 -9.75
C ILE A 183 25.18 -16.21 -10.17
N TYR A 184 25.53 -15.02 -9.77
CA TYR A 184 24.89 -13.78 -10.14
C TYR A 184 24.92 -13.54 -11.66
N LYS A 185 24.24 -14.41 -12.41
CA LYS A 185 23.90 -14.10 -13.80
C LYS A 185 22.69 -13.18 -13.78
N ALA A 186 22.94 -11.95 -14.13
CA ALA A 186 21.98 -10.86 -14.07
C ALA A 186 20.62 -11.13 -14.78
N ASP A 187 20.48 -12.19 -15.56
CA ASP A 187 19.27 -12.45 -16.36
C ASP A 187 19.02 -13.94 -16.64
N ALA A 188 18.98 -14.76 -15.58
CA ALA A 188 18.64 -16.17 -15.71
C ALA A 188 17.12 -16.39 -15.85
N GLY A 189 16.71 -17.37 -16.66
CA GLY A 189 15.32 -17.82 -16.75
C GLY A 189 14.88 -18.63 -15.53
N LEU A 190 13.63 -19.09 -15.50
CA LEU A 190 13.09 -19.91 -14.43
C LEU A 190 13.64 -21.34 -14.46
N SER A 191 13.79 -21.94 -13.28
CA SER A 191 13.98 -23.37 -13.10
C SER A 191 12.68 -24.14 -13.39
N SER A 192 12.75 -25.46 -13.46
CA SER A 192 11.54 -26.28 -13.60
C SER A 192 10.55 -26.08 -12.43
N LEU A 193 11.04 -25.89 -11.21
CA LEU A 193 10.23 -25.53 -10.05
C LEU A 193 9.67 -24.11 -10.18
N GLY A 194 10.46 -23.17 -10.70
CA GLY A 194 9.98 -21.81 -10.97
C GLY A 194 8.79 -21.76 -11.95
N TYR A 195 8.79 -22.60 -12.98
CA TYR A 195 7.63 -22.73 -13.88
C TYR A 195 6.43 -23.38 -13.20
N GLN A 196 6.63 -24.39 -12.34
CA GLN A 196 5.54 -24.97 -11.56
C GLN A 196 4.93 -23.95 -10.60
N TYR A 197 5.78 -23.18 -9.90
CA TYR A 197 5.35 -22.06 -9.07
C TYR A 197 4.52 -21.05 -9.85
N ALA A 198 4.97 -20.61 -11.03
CA ALA A 198 4.28 -19.64 -11.87
C ALA A 198 2.88 -20.13 -12.28
N ASN A 199 2.75 -21.40 -12.67
CA ASN A 199 1.47 -22.02 -12.99
C ASN A 199 0.55 -22.07 -11.75
N ARG A 200 1.08 -22.50 -10.60
CA ARG A 200 0.32 -22.53 -9.34
C ARG A 200 -0.16 -21.14 -8.91
N LEU A 201 0.69 -20.13 -9.04
CA LEU A 201 0.33 -18.74 -8.75
C LEU A 201 -0.84 -18.27 -9.63
N CYS A 202 -0.76 -18.55 -10.93
CA CYS A 202 -1.81 -18.18 -11.87
C CYS A 202 -3.14 -18.88 -11.53
N ASP A 203 -3.13 -20.19 -11.31
CA ASP A 203 -4.32 -20.96 -10.96
C ASP A 203 -4.91 -20.52 -9.62
N PHE A 204 -4.05 -20.25 -8.63
CA PHE A 204 -4.48 -19.77 -7.32
C PHE A 204 -5.21 -18.42 -7.41
N ILE A 205 -4.61 -17.45 -8.09
CA ILE A 205 -5.22 -16.12 -8.25
C ILE A 205 -6.56 -16.21 -9.03
N ARG A 206 -6.62 -17.01 -10.09
CA ARG A 206 -7.85 -17.21 -10.85
C ARG A 206 -8.94 -17.84 -9.98
N THR A 207 -8.58 -18.83 -9.19
CA THR A 207 -9.50 -19.49 -8.25
C THR A 207 -9.94 -18.53 -7.13
N LEU A 208 -9.02 -17.77 -6.56
CA LEU A 208 -9.29 -16.78 -5.51
C LEU A 208 -10.30 -15.74 -6.01
N ARG A 209 -10.04 -15.17 -7.18
CA ARG A 209 -10.91 -14.16 -7.79
C ARG A 209 -12.28 -14.72 -8.18
N SER A 210 -12.36 -15.97 -8.63
CA SER A 210 -13.65 -16.62 -8.93
C SER A 210 -14.47 -16.90 -7.68
N LYS A 211 -13.84 -17.23 -6.54
CA LYS A 211 -14.52 -17.39 -5.25
C LYS A 211 -15.02 -16.06 -4.70
N ASP A 212 -14.19 -15.01 -4.74
CA ASP A 212 -14.60 -13.67 -4.34
C ASP A 212 -15.78 -13.17 -5.19
N ARG A 213 -15.83 -13.54 -6.47
CA ARG A 213 -16.96 -13.24 -7.36
C ARG A 213 -18.25 -13.97 -6.95
N ARG A 214 -18.17 -15.25 -6.57
CA ARG A 214 -19.34 -16.04 -6.14
C ARG A 214 -19.87 -15.55 -4.80
N SER A 215 -19.02 -15.29 -3.83
CA SER A 215 -19.46 -14.77 -2.53
C SER A 215 -20.14 -13.40 -2.66
N ARG A 216 -19.74 -12.55 -3.60
CA ARG A 216 -20.41 -11.27 -3.86
C ARG A 216 -21.80 -11.43 -4.51
N ILE A 217 -22.00 -12.46 -5.31
CA ILE A 217 -23.30 -12.76 -5.94
C ILE A 217 -24.26 -13.36 -4.91
N ASP A 218 -23.77 -14.26 -4.02
CA ASP A 218 -24.57 -14.91 -2.99
C ASP A 218 -24.91 -13.97 -1.83
N ASP A 219 -24.05 -13.00 -1.48
CA ASP A 219 -24.31 -12.01 -0.43
C ASP A 219 -25.37 -10.95 -0.79
N SER A 220 -25.81 -10.90 -2.05
CA SER A 220 -27.02 -10.16 -2.39
C SER A 220 -28.30 -10.78 -1.80
N THR A 221 -28.21 -12.00 -1.25
CA THR A 221 -29.36 -12.81 -0.79
C THR A 221 -29.28 -13.35 0.65
N THR A 222 -28.13 -13.28 1.37
CA THR A 222 -28.01 -13.79 2.76
C THR A 222 -26.89 -13.14 3.59
N PRO A 223 -27.03 -13.05 4.95
CA PRO A 223 -26.05 -12.33 5.77
C PRO A 223 -24.80 -13.17 6.11
N SER A 224 -23.67 -12.53 5.84
CA SER A 224 -22.33 -12.63 6.44
C SER A 224 -21.75 -13.97 6.93
N GLN A 225 -20.71 -14.45 6.25
CA GLN A 225 -19.67 -15.29 6.85
C GLN A 225 -18.45 -14.42 7.24
N GLN A 226 -18.01 -14.59 8.49
CA GLN A 226 -16.89 -13.89 9.10
C GLN A 226 -15.55 -14.39 8.52
N HIS A 227 -14.78 -13.50 7.90
CA HIS A 227 -13.39 -13.76 7.55
C HIS A 227 -12.45 -13.05 8.53
N THR A 228 -11.52 -13.81 9.10
CA THR A 228 -10.49 -13.29 10.01
C THR A 228 -9.43 -12.52 9.23
N LEU A 229 -9.18 -11.29 9.61
CA LEU A 229 -8.10 -10.45 9.07
C LEU A 229 -6.94 -10.43 10.06
N SER A 230 -5.75 -10.74 9.57
CA SER A 230 -4.52 -10.54 10.32
C SER A 230 -3.76 -9.32 9.79
N PHE A 231 -3.36 -8.45 10.70
CA PHE A 231 -2.46 -7.33 10.39
C PHE A 231 -1.02 -7.77 10.66
N ILE A 232 -0.16 -7.58 9.69
CA ILE A 232 1.28 -7.74 9.88
C ILE A 232 1.82 -6.41 10.37
N THR A 233 1.93 -6.26 11.69
CA THR A 233 2.69 -5.18 12.30
C THR A 233 3.96 -5.73 12.91
N SER A 234 5.00 -4.93 12.99
CA SER A 234 6.29 -5.29 13.61
C SER A 234 6.21 -5.68 15.09
N SER A 235 5.04 -5.56 15.72
CA SER A 235 4.81 -5.81 17.16
C SER A 235 3.77 -6.88 17.49
N GLY A 236 3.55 -7.86 16.61
CA GLY A 236 2.65 -8.98 16.87
C GLY A 236 1.33 -8.92 16.11
N SER A 237 0.83 -10.11 15.75
CA SER A 237 -0.43 -10.28 15.03
C SER A 237 -1.63 -10.06 15.94
N THR A 238 -2.46 -9.07 15.62
CA THR A 238 -3.78 -8.89 16.25
C THR A 238 -4.84 -9.35 15.25
N GLU A 239 -5.61 -10.37 15.62
CA GLU A 239 -6.75 -10.83 14.83
C GLU A 239 -7.93 -9.89 15.02
N LEU A 240 -8.39 -9.25 13.94
CA LEU A 240 -9.64 -8.50 13.91
C LEU A 240 -10.63 -9.22 12.99
N LYS A 241 -11.80 -9.57 13.53
CA LYS A 241 -12.92 -10.14 12.77
C LYS A 241 -13.65 -9.01 12.05
N ASN A 242 -13.61 -9.01 10.73
CA ASN A 242 -14.32 -8.02 9.92
C ASN A 242 -15.23 -8.70 8.89
N THR A 243 -16.47 -8.24 8.85
CA THR A 243 -17.45 -8.55 7.83
C THR A 243 -17.27 -7.59 6.65
N PHE A 244 -17.07 -8.13 5.45
CA PHE A 244 -17.02 -7.34 4.21
C PHE A 244 -18.41 -7.32 3.57
N ASP A 245 -18.98 -6.14 3.45
CA ASP A 245 -20.08 -5.87 2.53
C ASP A 245 -19.48 -5.22 1.27
N ALA A 246 -19.54 -5.91 0.16
CA ALA A 246 -18.99 -5.46 -1.12
C ALA A 246 -20.11 -5.25 -2.13
N GLY A 247 -20.59 -4.04 -2.20
CA GLY A 247 -21.36 -3.59 -3.36
C GLY A 247 -20.40 -2.96 -4.36
N GLY A 248 -20.16 -3.57 -5.50
CA GLY A 248 -19.35 -2.94 -6.56
C GLY A 248 -18.83 -3.91 -7.63
N ASP A 249 -19.30 -3.68 -8.80
CA ASP A 249 -18.88 -3.97 -10.17
C ASP A 249 -18.35 -5.37 -10.55
N GLU A 250 -19.08 -5.95 -11.51
CA GLU A 250 -19.07 -7.37 -11.86
C GLU A 250 -17.83 -7.89 -12.60
N THR A 251 -16.90 -7.04 -13.08
CA THR A 251 -15.85 -7.51 -13.99
C THR A 251 -14.55 -6.72 -13.93
N ARG A 252 -13.97 -6.49 -12.77
CA ARG A 252 -12.65 -5.85 -12.75
C ARG A 252 -11.61 -6.75 -13.44
N GLU A 253 -11.00 -6.25 -14.50
CA GLU A 253 -9.92 -6.95 -15.16
C GLU A 253 -8.67 -7.01 -14.27
N LEU A 254 -7.92 -8.10 -14.37
CA LEU A 254 -6.60 -8.22 -13.74
C LEU A 254 -5.52 -7.74 -14.70
N GLN A 255 -4.57 -6.95 -14.21
CA GLN A 255 -3.32 -6.66 -14.89
C GLN A 255 -2.15 -7.23 -14.09
N VAL A 256 -1.15 -7.74 -14.76
CA VAL A 256 0.08 -8.23 -14.13
C VAL A 256 1.21 -7.26 -14.44
N TRP A 257 1.93 -6.82 -13.43
CA TRP A 257 3.10 -5.96 -13.58
C TRP A 257 4.35 -6.75 -13.17
N CYS A 258 5.37 -6.71 -14.00
CA CYS A 258 6.61 -7.41 -13.74
C CYS A 258 7.82 -6.56 -14.17
N SER A 259 9.02 -6.96 -13.71
CA SER A 259 10.25 -6.32 -14.18
C SER A 259 10.64 -6.84 -15.56
N THR A 260 11.58 -6.14 -16.20
CA THR A 260 12.15 -6.53 -17.51
C THR A 260 13.17 -7.68 -17.42
N ARG A 261 13.38 -8.27 -16.23
CA ARG A 261 14.27 -9.43 -16.04
C ARG A 261 13.59 -10.72 -16.47
N LYS A 262 14.31 -11.64 -17.13
CA LYS A 262 13.78 -12.91 -17.66
C LYS A 262 12.99 -13.72 -16.64
N ARG A 263 13.51 -13.91 -15.42
CA ARG A 263 12.79 -14.64 -14.37
C ARG A 263 11.42 -14.02 -14.04
N SER A 264 11.33 -12.70 -14.05
CA SER A 264 10.08 -11.97 -13.79
C SER A 264 9.13 -12.09 -14.98
N GLN A 265 9.63 -11.91 -16.19
CA GLN A 265 8.89 -12.11 -17.42
C GLN A 265 8.36 -13.54 -17.54
N ASN A 266 9.22 -14.56 -17.37
CA ASN A 266 8.81 -15.97 -17.44
C ASN A 266 7.75 -16.33 -16.39
N THR A 267 7.82 -15.74 -15.18
CA THR A 267 6.76 -15.92 -14.17
C THR A 267 5.44 -15.30 -14.63
N ALA A 268 5.50 -14.15 -15.29
CA ALA A 268 4.33 -13.43 -15.79
C ALA A 268 3.77 -14.00 -17.10
N ASP A 269 4.58 -14.72 -17.90
CA ASP A 269 4.18 -15.27 -19.22
C ASP A 269 3.03 -16.26 -19.12
N VAL A 270 2.93 -16.99 -18.01
CA VAL A 270 1.80 -17.89 -17.75
C VAL A 270 0.46 -17.13 -17.77
N PHE A 271 0.45 -15.89 -17.26
CA PHE A 271 -0.73 -15.04 -17.27
C PHE A 271 -1.10 -14.57 -18.69
N ARG A 272 -0.10 -14.32 -19.56
CA ARG A 272 -0.34 -13.98 -20.99
C ARG A 272 -1.05 -15.13 -21.72
N GLN A 273 -0.73 -16.39 -21.41
CA GLN A 273 -1.41 -17.56 -21.98
C GLN A 273 -2.90 -17.60 -21.65
N HIS A 274 -3.29 -16.96 -20.55
CA HIS A 274 -4.69 -16.80 -20.14
C HIS A 274 -5.30 -15.45 -20.53
N HIS A 275 -4.72 -14.76 -21.53
CA HIS A 275 -5.18 -13.46 -22.04
C HIS A 275 -5.21 -12.33 -21.01
N ILE A 276 -4.43 -12.45 -19.92
CA ILE A 276 -4.27 -11.42 -18.92
C ILE A 276 -3.17 -10.46 -19.37
N ARG A 277 -3.45 -9.17 -19.35
CA ARG A 277 -2.48 -8.14 -19.76
C ARG A 277 -1.30 -8.10 -18.82
N VAL A 278 -0.09 -8.21 -19.36
CA VAL A 278 1.17 -8.07 -18.61
C VAL A 278 1.88 -6.79 -19.04
N LEU A 279 2.26 -5.97 -18.06
CA LEU A 279 3.05 -4.76 -18.24
C LEU A 279 4.45 -4.98 -17.66
N GLU A 280 5.46 -4.69 -18.46
CA GLU A 280 6.87 -4.77 -18.06
C GLU A 280 7.37 -3.39 -17.73
N MET A 281 7.95 -3.25 -16.53
CA MET A 281 8.46 -1.98 -16.01
C MET A 281 9.90 -2.15 -15.52
N ALA A 282 10.83 -1.42 -16.11
CA ALA A 282 12.24 -1.45 -15.69
C ALA A 282 12.44 -1.00 -14.23
N GLN A 283 11.54 -0.14 -13.74
CA GLN A 283 11.55 0.34 -12.36
C GLN A 283 11.29 -0.79 -11.33
N LEU A 284 10.66 -1.89 -11.73
CA LEU A 284 10.42 -3.06 -10.89
C LEU A 284 11.61 -4.03 -10.81
N CYS A 285 12.74 -3.71 -11.44
CA CYS A 285 13.97 -4.49 -11.26
C CYS A 285 14.44 -4.45 -9.81
N GLU A 286 15.09 -5.51 -9.36
CA GLU A 286 15.69 -5.60 -8.02
C GLU A 286 16.71 -4.49 -7.74
N LEU A 287 17.13 -4.37 -6.47
CA LEU A 287 18.22 -3.50 -6.06
C LEU A 287 19.48 -3.78 -6.90
N LYS A 288 20.09 -2.72 -7.41
CA LYS A 288 21.35 -2.86 -8.14
C LYS A 288 22.48 -3.12 -7.15
N PRO A 289 23.23 -4.23 -7.30
CA PRO A 289 24.27 -4.60 -6.37
C PRO A 289 25.55 -3.75 -6.46
N GLY A 290 25.74 -3.00 -7.54
CA GLY A 290 26.90 -2.15 -7.75
C GLY A 290 28.20 -2.94 -7.95
N VAL A 291 29.25 -2.56 -7.23
CA VAL A 291 30.60 -3.17 -7.38
C VAL A 291 30.69 -4.60 -6.86
N VAL A 292 29.68 -5.07 -6.09
CA VAL A 292 29.63 -6.44 -5.56
C VAL A 292 28.89 -7.41 -6.47
N ASP A 293 28.47 -6.93 -7.66
CA ASP A 293 27.79 -7.79 -8.64
C ASP A 293 28.70 -8.96 -9.06
N GLY A 294 28.21 -10.18 -8.87
CA GLY A 294 28.94 -11.41 -9.19
C GLY A 294 29.99 -11.85 -8.16
N MET A 295 30.17 -11.12 -7.05
CA MET A 295 31.10 -11.50 -5.99
C MET A 295 30.47 -12.53 -5.05
N SER A 296 31.29 -13.46 -4.55
CA SER A 296 30.91 -14.33 -3.44
C SER A 296 30.89 -13.57 -2.12
N GLU A 297 30.22 -14.12 -1.11
CA GLU A 297 30.20 -13.55 0.25
C GLU A 297 31.61 -13.37 0.83
N GLU A 298 32.52 -14.33 0.54
CA GLU A 298 33.92 -14.30 0.98
C GLU A 298 34.69 -13.14 0.33
N GLU A 299 34.48 -12.90 -0.97
CA GLU A 299 35.08 -11.79 -1.71
C GLU A 299 34.56 -10.45 -1.22
N ILE A 300 33.25 -10.37 -0.91
CA ILE A 300 32.65 -9.16 -0.35
C ILE A 300 33.26 -8.85 1.02
N LEU A 301 33.37 -9.84 1.91
CA LEU A 301 33.96 -9.69 3.23
C LEU A 301 35.43 -9.27 3.16
N ALA A 302 36.20 -9.86 2.23
CA ALA A 302 37.59 -9.49 2.03
C ALA A 302 37.77 -8.04 1.57
N ARG A 303 36.86 -7.55 0.74
CA ARG A 303 36.92 -6.20 0.17
C ARG A 303 36.28 -5.12 1.05
N PHE A 304 35.23 -5.49 1.80
CA PHE A 304 34.44 -4.61 2.64
C PHE A 304 34.24 -5.25 4.03
N PRO A 305 35.27 -5.33 4.87
CA PRO A 305 35.22 -6.12 6.12
C PRO A 305 34.16 -5.64 7.12
N HIS A 306 33.81 -4.36 7.09
CA HIS A 306 32.85 -3.76 8.03
C HIS A 306 31.44 -3.63 7.47
N TYR A 307 31.15 -4.09 6.25
CA TYR A 307 29.85 -3.84 5.61
C TYR A 307 28.66 -4.40 6.41
N ARG A 308 28.85 -5.49 7.14
CA ARG A 308 27.78 -6.08 7.96
C ARG A 308 27.37 -5.19 9.11
N GLU A 309 28.33 -4.51 9.75
CA GLU A 309 28.08 -3.56 10.84
C GLU A 309 27.41 -2.30 10.28
N GLU A 310 27.89 -1.78 9.18
CA GLU A 310 27.33 -0.61 8.51
C GLU A 310 25.89 -0.89 8.06
N GLN A 311 25.63 -2.05 7.46
CA GLN A 311 24.29 -2.48 7.06
C GLN A 311 23.37 -2.72 8.26
N ALA A 312 23.87 -3.26 9.37
CA ALA A 312 23.08 -3.47 10.58
C ALA A 312 22.69 -2.15 11.25
N ASN A 313 23.55 -1.14 11.18
CA ASN A 313 23.30 0.19 11.77
C ASN A 313 22.24 0.98 10.99
N ASP A 314 22.28 0.95 9.66
CA ASP A 314 21.28 1.60 8.80
C ASP A 314 20.95 0.74 7.57
N PRO A 315 20.08 -0.28 7.71
CA PRO A 315 19.71 -1.15 6.61
C PRO A 315 18.95 -0.45 5.48
N TYR A 316 18.35 0.71 5.75
CA TYR A 316 17.57 1.46 4.77
C TYR A 316 18.44 2.28 3.83
N SER A 317 19.45 2.97 4.35
CA SER A 317 20.31 3.85 3.56
C SER A 317 21.61 3.18 3.13
N PHE A 318 21.96 2.02 3.71
CA PHE A 318 23.19 1.30 3.38
C PHE A 318 23.22 0.89 1.90
N ARG A 319 24.37 1.09 1.28
CA ARG A 319 24.69 0.63 -0.10
C ARG A 319 26.17 0.46 -0.31
N PHE A 320 26.54 -0.53 -1.12
CA PHE A 320 27.89 -0.62 -1.68
C PHE A 320 28.17 0.49 -2.70
N PRO A 321 29.42 0.78 -3.02
CA PRO A 321 29.74 1.73 -4.10
C PRO A 321 29.04 1.37 -5.41
N ARG A 322 28.40 2.36 -6.06
CA ARG A 322 27.57 2.19 -7.27
C ARG A 322 26.32 1.30 -7.12
N ALA A 323 26.03 0.84 -5.92
CA ALA A 323 24.81 0.09 -5.63
C ALA A 323 23.64 1.03 -5.30
N GLU A 324 22.43 0.47 -5.27
CA GLU A 324 21.24 1.13 -4.74
C GLU A 324 21.03 0.74 -3.28
N SER A 325 20.59 1.69 -2.46
CA SER A 325 20.00 1.47 -1.15
C SER A 325 18.48 1.31 -1.28
N TYR A 326 17.78 0.96 -0.19
CA TYR A 326 16.31 1.02 -0.15
C TYR A 326 15.80 2.44 -0.38
N HIS A 327 16.53 3.45 0.05
CA HIS A 327 16.21 4.85 -0.23
C HIS A 327 16.22 5.15 -1.73
N ASP A 328 17.28 4.75 -2.44
CA ASP A 328 17.40 4.95 -3.89
C ASP A 328 16.32 4.16 -4.65
N LEU A 329 16.03 2.94 -4.19
CA LEU A 329 14.95 2.11 -4.75
C LEU A 329 13.58 2.75 -4.57
N ALA A 330 13.28 3.32 -3.40
CA ALA A 330 12.03 4.01 -3.13
C ALA A 330 11.82 5.20 -4.10
N ILE A 331 12.88 5.98 -4.36
CA ILE A 331 12.84 7.06 -5.35
C ILE A 331 12.58 6.51 -6.76
N ARG A 332 13.27 5.44 -7.14
CA ARG A 332 13.09 4.80 -8.46
C ARG A 332 11.70 4.23 -8.66
N LEU A 333 11.04 3.79 -7.59
CA LEU A 333 9.68 3.22 -7.63
C LEU A 333 8.58 4.29 -7.66
N GLU A 334 8.89 5.56 -7.49
CA GLU A 334 7.88 6.62 -7.50
C GLU A 334 6.96 6.61 -8.74
N PRO A 335 7.45 6.46 -9.98
CA PRO A 335 6.58 6.36 -11.15
C PRO A 335 5.64 5.13 -11.11
N VAL A 336 6.11 4.02 -10.54
CA VAL A 336 5.29 2.80 -10.36
C VAL A 336 4.18 3.05 -9.33
N ILE A 337 4.50 3.73 -8.24
CA ILE A 337 3.54 4.11 -7.21
C ILE A 337 2.45 5.00 -7.81
N LEU A 338 2.82 6.01 -8.61
CA LEU A 338 1.86 6.88 -9.27
C LEU A 338 0.96 6.11 -10.25
N GLU A 339 1.53 5.17 -11.02
CA GLU A 339 0.74 4.33 -11.91
C GLU A 339 -0.16 3.36 -11.14
N LEU A 340 0.30 2.87 -9.98
CA LEU A 340 -0.49 2.03 -9.09
C LEU A 340 -1.69 2.81 -8.52
N GLU A 341 -1.48 4.08 -8.14
CA GLU A 341 -2.56 4.94 -7.67
C GLU A 341 -3.57 5.27 -8.78
N ARG A 342 -3.13 5.37 -10.04
CA ARG A 342 -4.00 5.56 -11.21
C ARG A 342 -4.74 4.30 -11.65
N ALA A 343 -4.26 3.13 -11.26
CA ALA A 343 -4.81 1.87 -11.73
C ALA A 343 -6.26 1.67 -11.27
N ARG A 344 -7.18 1.52 -12.20
CA ARG A 344 -8.60 1.24 -11.97
C ARG A 344 -8.94 -0.25 -12.00
N LYS A 345 -7.98 -1.08 -12.40
CA LYS A 345 -8.07 -2.54 -12.48
C LYS A 345 -7.39 -3.17 -11.29
N ASP A 346 -7.70 -4.43 -11.02
CA ASP A 346 -6.92 -5.20 -10.07
C ASP A 346 -5.49 -5.39 -10.61
N VAL A 347 -4.49 -5.31 -9.76
CA VAL A 347 -3.08 -5.39 -10.15
C VAL A 347 -2.39 -6.50 -9.39
N LEU A 348 -1.71 -7.40 -10.11
CA LEU A 348 -0.74 -8.33 -9.53
C LEU A 348 0.67 -7.83 -9.84
N ILE A 349 1.47 -7.57 -8.81
CA ILE A 349 2.88 -7.19 -8.95
C ILE A 349 3.74 -8.41 -8.66
N ILE A 350 4.49 -8.86 -9.68
CA ILE A 350 5.46 -9.95 -9.59
C ILE A 350 6.85 -9.34 -9.51
N GLY A 351 7.54 -9.52 -8.38
CA GLY A 351 8.82 -8.87 -8.16
C GLY A 351 9.74 -9.58 -7.18
N GLN A 352 10.90 -8.96 -6.98
CA GLN A 352 11.88 -9.40 -5.97
C GLN A 352 11.53 -8.83 -4.60
N PRO A 353 11.98 -9.47 -3.51
CA PRO A 353 11.64 -9.05 -2.15
C PRO A 353 11.89 -7.58 -1.86
N SER A 354 13.00 -7.01 -2.32
CA SER A 354 13.34 -5.61 -2.09
C SER A 354 12.28 -4.65 -2.66
N VAL A 355 11.84 -4.90 -3.90
CA VAL A 355 10.82 -4.10 -4.58
C VAL A 355 9.46 -4.25 -3.89
N LEU A 356 9.08 -5.49 -3.58
CA LEU A 356 7.79 -5.77 -2.95
C LEU A 356 7.72 -5.15 -1.55
N ARG A 357 8.81 -5.19 -0.76
CA ARG A 357 8.91 -4.53 0.54
C ARG A 357 8.63 -3.04 0.45
N CYS A 358 9.25 -2.33 -0.51
CA CYS A 358 9.02 -0.90 -0.70
C CYS A 358 7.55 -0.59 -1.06
N LEU A 359 6.96 -1.34 -1.98
CA LEU A 359 5.59 -1.10 -2.43
C LEU A 359 4.56 -1.45 -1.34
N ILE A 360 4.75 -2.56 -0.63
CA ILE A 360 3.91 -2.95 0.50
C ILE A 360 4.01 -1.91 1.62
N ALA A 361 5.24 -1.49 1.97
CA ALA A 361 5.47 -0.45 2.98
C ALA A 361 4.79 0.86 2.64
N TYR A 362 4.88 1.29 1.38
CA TYR A 362 4.20 2.49 0.91
C TYR A 362 2.68 2.39 1.15
N LEU A 363 2.05 1.32 0.70
CA LEU A 363 0.61 1.13 0.86
C LEU A 363 0.21 1.05 2.34
N GLN A 364 0.98 0.36 3.17
CA GLN A 364 0.69 0.19 4.60
C GLN A 364 1.07 1.40 5.45
N GLY A 365 1.74 2.40 4.89
CA GLY A 365 2.23 3.57 5.63
C GLY A 365 3.32 3.24 6.64
N ASN A 366 4.12 2.21 6.39
CA ASN A 366 5.25 1.84 7.24
C ASN A 366 6.35 2.91 7.18
N LYS A 367 7.13 3.00 8.28
CA LYS A 367 8.30 3.87 8.32
C LYS A 367 9.41 3.35 7.40
N PRO A 368 10.25 4.23 6.82
CA PRO A 368 11.36 3.82 5.96
C PRO A 368 12.28 2.77 6.58
N GLN A 369 12.55 2.88 7.89
CA GLN A 369 13.42 1.96 8.64
C GLN A 369 12.82 0.55 8.77
N GLU A 370 11.51 0.39 8.61
CA GLU A 370 10.80 -0.89 8.69
C GLU A 370 10.83 -1.67 7.38
N ILE A 371 11.08 -0.98 6.25
CA ILE A 371 11.06 -1.56 4.90
C ILE A 371 11.95 -2.80 4.77
N PRO A 372 13.23 -2.78 5.20
CA PRO A 372 14.12 -3.94 5.04
C PRO A 372 13.64 -5.21 5.76
N PHE A 373 12.80 -5.07 6.78
CA PHE A 373 12.35 -6.15 7.66
C PHE A 373 10.99 -6.75 7.28
N ILE A 374 10.27 -6.17 6.31
CA ILE A 374 8.99 -6.71 5.84
C ILE A 374 9.22 -8.08 5.23
N GLN A 375 8.49 -9.08 5.75
CA GLN A 375 8.60 -10.45 5.29
C GLN A 375 7.79 -10.67 4.01
N VAL A 376 8.47 -11.12 2.96
CA VAL A 376 7.84 -11.54 1.70
C VAL A 376 8.41 -12.90 1.35
N ARG A 377 7.70 -13.97 1.69
CA ARG A 377 8.16 -15.35 1.49
C ARG A 377 7.85 -15.82 0.07
N GLU A 378 8.65 -16.76 -0.42
CA GLU A 378 8.29 -17.48 -1.64
C GLU A 378 7.10 -18.40 -1.34
N GLY A 379 6.10 -18.37 -2.23
CA GLY A 379 4.86 -19.11 -2.01
C GLY A 379 3.77 -18.37 -1.29
N ASP A 380 4.03 -17.14 -0.83
CA ASP A 380 3.02 -16.26 -0.27
C ASP A 380 2.48 -15.29 -1.31
N LEU A 381 1.18 -15.05 -1.25
CA LEU A 381 0.47 -13.99 -1.96
C LEU A 381 -0.05 -12.99 -0.94
N VAL A 382 0.42 -11.76 -1.01
CA VAL A 382 -0.11 -10.66 -0.21
C VAL A 382 -1.20 -9.96 -1.01
N GLU A 383 -2.39 -9.85 -0.44
CA GLU A 383 -3.49 -9.10 -1.00
C GLU A 383 -3.71 -7.83 -0.18
N ILE A 384 -3.76 -6.68 -0.85
CA ILE A 384 -4.07 -5.39 -0.24
C ILE A 384 -5.26 -4.79 -0.97
N ARG A 385 -6.29 -4.42 -0.21
CA ARG A 385 -7.46 -3.68 -0.71
C ARG A 385 -7.50 -2.31 -0.05
N PRO A 386 -7.17 -1.24 -0.78
CA PRO A 386 -7.38 0.12 -0.29
C PRO A 386 -8.87 0.37 -0.03
N GLN A 387 -9.16 1.01 1.09
CA GLN A 387 -10.51 1.36 1.49
C GLN A 387 -10.57 2.82 1.91
N ALA A 388 -11.76 3.39 2.04
CA ALA A 388 -11.95 4.79 2.40
C ALA A 388 -11.30 5.17 3.75
N PHE A 389 -11.19 4.22 4.69
CA PHE A 389 -10.69 4.46 6.05
C PHE A 389 -9.58 3.49 6.49
N GLY A 390 -8.80 2.98 5.55
CA GLY A 390 -7.70 2.08 5.87
C GLY A 390 -7.39 1.08 4.77
N LEU A 391 -6.70 0.03 5.14
CA LEU A 391 -6.30 -1.05 4.25
C LEU A 391 -6.76 -2.39 4.80
N ALA A 392 -7.36 -3.19 3.96
CA ALA A 392 -7.56 -4.60 4.25
C ALA A 392 -6.39 -5.39 3.65
N THR A 393 -5.65 -6.11 4.49
CA THR A 393 -4.53 -6.95 4.05
C THR A 393 -4.84 -8.41 4.37
N ARG A 394 -4.67 -9.29 3.38
CA ARG A 394 -4.76 -10.76 3.55
C ARG A 394 -3.48 -11.40 3.05
N LEU A 395 -3.02 -12.44 3.75
CA LEU A 395 -1.88 -13.26 3.36
C LEU A 395 -2.37 -14.68 3.05
N PHE A 396 -1.98 -15.18 1.89
CA PHE A 396 -2.27 -16.55 1.46
C PHE A 396 -0.97 -17.27 1.19
N SER A 397 -0.80 -18.45 1.76
CA SER A 397 0.30 -19.35 1.41
C SER A 397 -0.25 -20.41 0.45
N PHE A 398 0.19 -20.39 -0.80
CA PHE A 398 -0.30 -21.27 -1.87
C PHE A 398 0.74 -22.26 -2.36
N TRP A 399 2.00 -22.08 -1.95
CA TRP A 399 3.15 -22.88 -2.39
C TRP A 399 4.16 -23.03 -1.25
N ASP A 400 4.69 -24.24 -1.07
CA ASP A 400 5.75 -24.51 -0.11
C ASP A 400 7.03 -24.94 -0.87
N PRO A 401 8.02 -24.04 -1.02
CA PRO A 401 9.23 -24.30 -1.78
C PRO A 401 10.07 -25.44 -1.22
N GLU A 402 10.10 -25.62 0.11
CA GLU A 402 10.91 -26.68 0.73
C GLU A 402 10.30 -28.05 0.47
N LYS A 403 8.98 -28.16 0.56
CA LYS A 403 8.27 -29.40 0.26
C LYS A 403 8.47 -29.81 -1.20
N GLU A 404 8.30 -28.86 -2.11
CA GLU A 404 8.45 -29.13 -3.55
C GLU A 404 9.89 -29.48 -3.95
N ARG A 405 10.89 -28.85 -3.32
CA ARG A 405 12.30 -29.20 -3.51
C ARG A 405 12.56 -30.64 -3.04
N LYS A 406 12.09 -31.01 -1.86
CA LYS A 406 12.24 -32.39 -1.35
C LYS A 406 11.55 -33.41 -2.26
N GLU A 407 10.33 -33.12 -2.73
CA GLU A 407 9.62 -33.99 -3.66
C GLU A 407 10.33 -34.13 -5.02
N ARG A 408 10.94 -33.05 -5.52
CA ARG A 408 11.77 -33.06 -6.71
C ARG A 408 12.97 -33.97 -6.52
N ASP A 409 13.69 -33.80 -5.43
CA ASP A 409 14.94 -34.55 -5.17
C ASP A 409 14.66 -36.05 -5.00
N ILE A 410 13.52 -36.40 -4.35
CA ILE A 410 13.05 -37.79 -4.28
C ILE A 410 12.74 -38.33 -5.68
N ARG A 411 12.03 -37.57 -6.54
CA ARG A 411 11.73 -37.99 -7.91
C ARG A 411 13.00 -38.19 -8.75
N PHE A 412 14.01 -37.32 -8.58
CA PHE A 412 15.30 -37.47 -9.24
C PHE A 412 16.04 -38.72 -8.74
N ALA A 413 16.08 -38.98 -7.44
CA ALA A 413 16.70 -40.16 -6.87
C ALA A 413 16.05 -41.47 -7.36
N VAL A 414 14.72 -41.53 -7.39
CA VAL A 414 13.95 -42.67 -7.90
C VAL A 414 14.25 -42.91 -9.39
N ARG A 415 14.27 -41.84 -10.19
CA ARG A 415 14.55 -41.93 -11.63
C ARG A 415 15.98 -42.36 -11.90
N ALA A 416 16.94 -41.89 -11.13
CA ALA A 416 18.34 -42.30 -11.22
C ALA A 416 18.50 -43.80 -10.88
N ALA A 417 17.81 -44.27 -9.81
CA ALA A 417 17.82 -45.69 -9.44
C ALA A 417 17.20 -46.59 -10.52
N MET A 418 16.12 -46.17 -11.17
CA MET A 418 15.49 -46.90 -12.28
C MET A 418 16.42 -47.01 -13.51
N VAL A 419 17.15 -45.93 -13.84
CA VAL A 419 18.10 -45.94 -14.96
C VAL A 419 19.26 -46.87 -14.70
N VAL A 420 19.76 -46.93 -13.45
CA VAL A 420 20.84 -47.86 -13.04
C VAL A 420 20.34 -49.31 -13.13
N SER A 421 19.13 -49.60 -12.61
CA SER A 421 18.52 -50.94 -12.68
C SER A 421 18.32 -51.44 -14.13
N GLN A 422 17.91 -50.54 -15.04
CA GLN A 422 17.75 -50.89 -16.47
C GLN A 422 19.08 -51.17 -17.19
N LYS A 423 20.19 -50.53 -16.79
CA LYS A 423 21.53 -50.83 -17.32
C LYS A 423 22.02 -52.18 -16.84
N ASP A 424 21.81 -52.48 -15.55
CA ASP A 424 22.20 -53.78 -14.99
C ASP A 424 21.42 -54.97 -15.57
N GLU A 425 20.23 -54.76 -16.11
CA GLU A 425 19.42 -55.76 -16.84
C GLU A 425 19.82 -55.90 -18.30
N GLN A 426 20.42 -54.88 -18.92
CA GLN A 426 20.92 -54.95 -20.32
C GLN A 426 22.32 -55.51 -20.42
N ASP A 427 23.10 -55.48 -19.36
CA ASP A 427 24.48 -56.03 -19.27
C ASP A 427 24.50 -57.47 -18.80
N LYS A 428 23.36 -58.12 -18.55
CA LYS A 428 23.16 -59.55 -18.27
C LYS A 428 22.60 -60.28 -19.48
#